data_752e287ee97768fc46c52f37c602ce73
#
_entry.id   752e287ee97768fc46c52f37c602ce73
#
_cell.length_a   1.000
_cell.length_b   1.000
_cell.length_c   1.000
_cell.angle_alpha   90.00
_cell.angle_beta   90.00
_cell.angle_gamma   90.00
#
_symmetry.space_group_name_H-M   'P 1'
#
loop_
_entity.id
_entity.type
_entity.pdbx_description
1 polymer ?
#
loop_
_entity_poly.entity_id
_entity_poly.type
_entity_poly.pdbx_seq_one_letter_code
_entity_poly.pdbx_strand_id
1 'polypeptide(L)'
;YRTTPSRDNIPKDDDWNETLVKETADLIGDILSEIKDLGLLSVSFLEALPIRTEDFPDDSMFYPIVESVRNTLIKEELLPADDGSFVSAGNAKLARGADLRKLLGQVQLGQLFQSTATIKWLAGEITQDRTPDLRSYLISELDVEEVTPDGLARRISHSFLSVQPDEWFVDFYGYLSGQEAL
;
A
#
# COMPACT_ATOMS: atom_id res chain seq x y z
N TYR A 1 16.73 25.47 2.91
CA TYR A 1 17.82 25.12 2.00
C TYR A 1 18.59 26.35 1.56
N ARG A 2 19.89 26.22 1.36
CA ARG A 2 20.69 27.21 0.67
C ARG A 2 20.50 27.07 -0.83
N THR A 3 20.39 28.20 -1.51
CA THR A 3 20.23 28.24 -2.97
C THR A 3 21.47 28.86 -3.62
N THR A 4 21.60 28.69 -4.93
CA THR A 4 22.55 29.48 -5.73
C THR A 4 22.24 30.97 -5.64
N PRO A 5 23.19 31.89 -5.94
CA PRO A 5 22.93 33.33 -5.96
C PRO A 5 21.77 33.75 -6.87
N SER A 6 21.55 33.03 -7.96
CA SER A 6 20.42 33.21 -8.89
C SER A 6 19.08 32.66 -8.35
N ARG A 7 19.11 31.88 -7.27
CA ARG A 7 17.96 31.21 -6.63
C ARG A 7 17.19 30.23 -7.54
N ASP A 8 17.83 29.76 -8.58
CA ASP A 8 17.26 28.85 -9.57
C ASP A 8 17.63 27.37 -9.30
N ASN A 9 18.55 27.12 -8.37
CA ASN A 9 18.98 25.78 -8.03
C ASN A 9 19.35 25.65 -6.53
N ILE A 10 19.26 24.42 -6.01
CA ILE A 10 19.71 24.00 -4.70
C ILE A 10 21.00 23.19 -4.91
N PRO A 11 22.18 23.66 -4.45
CA PRO A 11 23.42 22.91 -4.60
C PRO A 11 23.33 21.55 -3.90
N LYS A 12 23.68 20.49 -4.64
CA LYS A 12 23.70 19.12 -4.12
C LYS A 12 24.86 18.90 -3.12
N ASP A 13 26.01 19.54 -3.37
CA ASP A 13 27.26 19.36 -2.60
C ASP A 13 27.40 20.40 -1.46
N ASP A 14 26.30 20.91 -0.92
CA ASP A 14 26.31 21.83 0.23
C ASP A 14 25.99 21.03 1.50
N ASP A 15 26.94 20.89 2.41
CA ASP A 15 26.83 20.13 3.67
C ASP A 15 25.60 20.49 4.50
N TRP A 16 25.17 21.76 4.44
CA TRP A 16 23.95 22.21 5.14
C TRP A 16 22.69 21.67 4.50
N ASN A 17 22.64 21.64 3.17
CA ASN A 17 21.50 21.08 2.44
C ASN A 17 21.42 19.57 2.63
N GLU A 18 22.53 18.87 2.59
CA GLU A 18 22.59 17.42 2.88
C GLU A 18 22.12 17.11 4.31
N THR A 19 22.57 17.88 5.29
CA THR A 19 22.13 17.73 6.68
C THR A 19 20.61 17.93 6.81
N LEU A 20 20.07 18.98 6.19
CA LEU A 20 18.62 19.24 6.24
C LEU A 20 17.79 18.14 5.58
N VAL A 21 18.27 17.58 4.46
CA VAL A 21 17.57 16.46 3.80
C VAL A 21 17.54 15.24 4.72
N LYS A 22 18.68 14.91 5.34
CA LYS A 22 18.78 13.79 6.26
C LYS A 22 17.86 13.96 7.48
N GLU A 23 17.92 15.12 8.14
CA GLU A 23 17.05 15.42 9.29
C GLU A 23 15.57 15.39 8.90
N THR A 24 15.22 15.82 7.66
CA THR A 24 13.84 15.74 7.14
C THR A 24 13.45 14.28 6.93
N ALA A 25 14.34 13.45 6.40
CA ALA A 25 14.08 12.03 6.20
C ALA A 25 13.84 11.30 7.53
N ASP A 26 14.69 11.57 8.54
CA ASP A 26 14.55 11.02 9.88
C ASP A 26 13.21 11.46 10.52
N LEU A 27 12.88 12.75 10.43
CA LEU A 27 11.63 13.30 10.96
C LEU A 27 10.39 12.66 10.31
N ILE A 28 10.41 12.42 9.00
CA ILE A 28 9.27 11.79 8.32
C ILE A 28 9.05 10.37 8.82
N GLY A 29 10.13 9.61 9.01
CA GLY A 29 10.06 8.26 9.58
C GLY A 29 9.36 8.24 10.93
N ASP A 30 9.69 9.20 11.80
CA ASP A 30 9.12 9.28 13.14
C ASP A 30 7.68 9.80 13.15
N ILE A 31 7.37 10.81 12.34
CA ILE A 31 6.09 11.53 12.42
C ILE A 31 4.91 10.77 11.79
N LEU A 32 5.14 9.84 10.86
CA LEU A 32 4.05 9.10 10.21
C LEU A 32 3.19 8.32 11.19
N SER A 33 3.79 7.72 12.22
CA SER A 33 3.07 7.03 13.29
C SER A 33 2.27 8.00 14.15
N GLU A 34 2.80 9.19 14.44
CA GLU A 34 2.08 10.23 15.19
C GLU A 34 0.87 10.76 14.37
N ILE A 35 1.04 10.93 13.06
CA ILE A 35 -0.05 11.35 12.15
C ILE A 35 -1.19 10.32 12.16
N LYS A 36 -0.86 9.02 12.20
CA LYS A 36 -1.84 7.95 12.36
C LYS A 36 -2.57 8.09 13.70
N ASP A 37 -1.85 8.26 14.80
CA ASP A 37 -2.42 8.37 16.15
C ASP A 37 -3.32 9.60 16.32
N LEU A 38 -3.06 10.67 15.57
CA LEU A 38 -3.92 11.85 15.48
C LEU A 38 -5.15 11.64 14.58
N GLY A 39 -5.28 10.48 13.92
CA GLY A 39 -6.39 10.19 13.01
C GLY A 39 -6.33 10.95 11.68
N LEU A 40 -5.16 11.47 11.30
CA LEU A 40 -4.96 12.25 10.08
C LEU A 40 -4.43 11.41 8.91
N LEU A 41 -3.93 10.21 9.19
CA LEU A 41 -3.43 9.31 8.17
C LEU A 41 -4.60 8.71 7.38
N SER A 42 -4.69 9.06 6.12
CA SER A 42 -5.75 8.66 5.19
C SER A 42 -5.17 8.30 3.82
N VAL A 43 -5.99 7.77 2.93
CA VAL A 43 -5.58 7.54 1.53
C VAL A 43 -5.10 8.82 0.87
N SER A 44 -5.84 9.93 1.04
CA SER A 44 -5.44 11.24 0.50
C SER A 44 -4.14 11.78 1.12
N PHE A 45 -3.86 11.44 2.39
CA PHE A 45 -2.58 11.79 3.00
C PHE A 45 -1.43 11.02 2.34
N LEU A 46 -1.61 9.72 2.07
CA LEU A 46 -0.59 8.92 1.38
C LEU A 46 -0.30 9.44 -0.04
N GLU A 47 -1.31 9.94 -0.76
CA GLU A 47 -1.12 10.55 -2.08
C GLU A 47 -0.30 11.85 -2.04
N ALA A 48 -0.23 12.53 -0.88
CA ALA A 48 0.60 13.73 -0.70
C ALA A 48 2.07 13.41 -0.38
N LEU A 49 2.40 12.16 -0.07
CA LEU A 49 3.77 11.72 0.13
C LEU A 49 4.53 11.66 -1.22
N PRO A 50 5.87 11.64 -1.22
CA PRO A 50 6.68 11.53 -2.43
C PRO A 50 6.65 10.09 -2.98
N ILE A 51 5.49 9.66 -3.46
CA ILE A 51 5.22 8.31 -3.97
C ILE A 51 5.54 8.13 -5.47
N ARG A 52 5.72 9.23 -6.21
CA ARG A 52 6.17 9.17 -7.61
C ARG A 52 7.69 9.13 -7.65
N THR A 53 8.23 7.93 -7.68
CA THR A 53 9.68 7.70 -7.60
C THR A 53 10.43 8.24 -8.82
N GLU A 54 9.76 8.36 -9.96
CA GLU A 54 10.32 8.99 -11.16
C GLU A 54 10.67 10.47 -10.98
N ASP A 55 10.01 11.18 -10.05
CA ASP A 55 10.33 12.58 -9.73
C ASP A 55 11.60 12.70 -8.85
N PHE A 56 12.07 11.58 -8.28
CA PHE A 56 13.17 11.52 -7.33
C PHE A 56 14.14 10.37 -7.67
N PRO A 57 14.93 10.47 -8.76
CA PRO A 57 15.88 9.43 -9.11
C PRO A 57 16.93 9.22 -8.00
N ASP A 58 17.55 8.05 -7.97
CA ASP A 58 18.47 7.61 -6.90
C ASP A 58 19.65 8.59 -6.65
N ASP A 59 20.02 9.38 -7.66
CA ASP A 59 21.02 10.43 -7.56
C ASP A 59 20.47 11.80 -7.12
N SER A 60 19.16 11.88 -6.86
CA SER A 60 18.51 13.09 -6.33
C SER A 60 18.96 13.33 -4.89
N MET A 61 19.26 14.58 -4.55
CA MET A 61 19.56 14.94 -3.16
C MET A 61 18.37 14.67 -2.20
N PHE A 62 17.13 14.61 -2.71
CA PHE A 62 15.92 14.35 -1.93
C PHE A 62 15.56 12.86 -1.82
N TYR A 63 16.30 11.99 -2.50
CA TYR A 63 16.08 10.55 -2.46
C TYR A 63 16.02 9.96 -1.03
N PRO A 64 16.83 10.39 -0.04
CA PRO A 64 16.75 9.90 1.33
C PRO A 64 15.36 10.09 1.97
N ILE A 65 14.60 11.12 1.57
CA ILE A 65 13.22 11.36 2.04
C ILE A 65 12.29 10.28 1.48
N VAL A 66 12.40 9.99 0.17
CA VAL A 66 11.62 8.94 -0.50
C VAL A 66 11.89 7.57 0.11
N GLU A 67 13.17 7.27 0.32
CA GLU A 67 13.61 6.02 0.94
C GLU A 67 13.09 5.88 2.38
N SER A 68 13.11 6.95 3.17
CA SER A 68 12.56 6.96 4.53
C SER A 68 11.06 6.67 4.54
N VAL A 69 10.28 7.33 3.68
CA VAL A 69 8.84 7.07 3.52
C VAL A 69 8.61 5.60 3.16
N ARG A 70 9.30 5.09 2.14
CA ARG A 70 9.18 3.71 1.70
C ARG A 70 9.48 2.72 2.83
N ASN A 71 10.60 2.88 3.49
CA ASN A 71 11.03 1.98 4.56
C ASN A 71 10.06 1.99 5.75
N THR A 72 9.50 3.14 6.09
CA THR A 72 8.53 3.29 7.18
C THR A 72 7.21 2.61 6.81
N LEU A 73 6.69 2.82 5.60
CA LEU A 73 5.46 2.17 5.12
C LEU A 73 5.59 0.64 4.98
N ILE A 74 6.80 0.13 4.73
CA ILE A 74 7.05 -1.33 4.72
C ILE A 74 7.02 -1.91 6.14
N LYS A 75 7.62 -1.22 7.11
CA LYS A 75 7.83 -1.74 8.48
C LYS A 75 6.62 -1.55 9.39
N GLU A 76 6.01 -0.37 9.31
CA GLU A 76 4.98 0.05 10.23
C GLU A 76 3.56 -0.21 9.68
N GLU A 77 2.59 -0.36 10.57
CA GLU A 77 1.18 -0.49 10.20
C GLU A 77 0.57 0.88 9.91
N LEU A 78 0.85 1.40 8.71
CA LEU A 78 0.47 2.75 8.27
C LEU A 78 -0.42 2.77 7.03
N LEU A 79 -0.62 1.63 6.36
CA LEU A 79 -1.50 1.57 5.20
C LEU A 79 -2.96 1.41 5.63
N PRO A 80 -3.88 2.30 5.24
CA PRO A 80 -5.30 2.22 5.59
C PRO A 80 -5.93 0.93 5.04
N ALA A 81 -6.57 0.17 5.92
CA ALA A 81 -7.28 -1.05 5.60
C ALA A 81 -8.80 -0.80 5.43
N ASP A 82 -9.48 -1.71 4.73
CA ASP A 82 -10.91 -1.63 4.40
C ASP A 82 -11.81 -1.71 5.65
N ASP A 83 -11.29 -2.27 6.74
CA ASP A 83 -11.96 -2.37 8.05
C ASP A 83 -11.79 -1.12 8.94
N GLY A 84 -11.18 -0.06 8.41
CA GLY A 84 -10.91 1.18 9.13
C GLY A 84 -9.68 1.13 10.05
N SER A 85 -8.95 0.03 10.06
CA SER A 85 -7.68 -0.10 10.78
C SER A 85 -6.49 0.20 9.87
N PHE A 86 -5.28 -0.13 10.32
CA PHE A 86 -4.05 -0.01 9.55
C PHE A 86 -3.34 -1.36 9.43
N VAL A 87 -2.50 -1.49 8.42
CA VAL A 87 -1.73 -2.70 8.12
C VAL A 87 -0.37 -2.33 7.54
N SER A 88 0.64 -3.19 7.76
CA SER A 88 1.95 -3.06 7.09
C SER A 88 1.90 -3.61 5.67
N ALA A 89 2.81 -3.16 4.80
CA ALA A 89 2.83 -3.56 3.38
C ALA A 89 2.86 -5.09 3.20
N GLY A 90 3.66 -5.81 4.00
CA GLY A 90 3.78 -7.28 3.90
C GLY A 90 2.47 -8.04 4.19
N ASN A 91 1.57 -7.44 4.97
CA ASN A 91 0.28 -8.02 5.34
C ASN A 91 -0.90 -7.41 4.58
N ALA A 92 -0.64 -6.45 3.71
CA ALA A 92 -1.63 -5.78 2.89
C ALA A 92 -1.91 -6.53 1.58
N LYS A 93 -3.15 -6.49 1.12
CA LYS A 93 -3.54 -6.95 -0.22
C LYS A 93 -4.43 -5.93 -0.89
N LEU A 94 -4.26 -5.77 -2.20
CA LEU A 94 -5.17 -5.02 -3.06
C LEU A 94 -6.14 -5.97 -3.74
N ALA A 95 -7.41 -5.60 -3.80
CA ALA A 95 -8.42 -6.36 -4.53
C ALA A 95 -8.65 -5.75 -5.91
N ARG A 96 -8.58 -6.57 -6.95
CA ARG A 96 -9.08 -6.17 -8.27
C ARG A 96 -10.61 -6.30 -8.28
N GLY A 97 -11.28 -5.27 -7.79
CA GLY A 97 -12.74 -5.19 -7.72
C GLY A 97 -13.31 -5.39 -6.32
N ALA A 98 -14.48 -4.78 -6.10
CA ALA A 98 -15.16 -4.81 -4.81
C ALA A 98 -15.72 -6.21 -4.46
N ASP A 99 -16.07 -7.00 -5.47
CA ASP A 99 -16.67 -8.31 -5.24
C ASP A 99 -15.67 -9.34 -4.69
N LEU A 100 -14.37 -9.22 -5.05
CA LEU A 100 -13.32 -10.01 -4.41
C LEU A 100 -13.18 -9.70 -2.91
N ARG A 101 -13.31 -8.43 -2.52
CA ARG A 101 -13.26 -8.05 -1.09
C ARG A 101 -14.45 -8.60 -0.33
N LYS A 102 -15.64 -8.61 -0.93
CA LYS A 102 -16.84 -9.18 -0.31
C LYS A 102 -16.72 -10.69 -0.15
N LEU A 103 -16.24 -11.37 -1.19
CA LEU A 103 -16.07 -12.81 -1.20
C LEU A 103 -15.03 -13.30 -0.20
N LEU A 104 -13.90 -12.60 -0.12
CA LEU A 104 -12.76 -12.97 0.72
C LEU A 104 -12.66 -12.03 1.92
N GLY A 105 -13.37 -12.34 2.99
CA GLY A 105 -13.20 -11.68 4.28
C GLY A 105 -11.84 -12.02 4.91
N GLN A 106 -11.56 -11.46 6.06
CA GLN A 106 -10.27 -11.60 6.74
C GLN A 106 -9.87 -13.07 7.02
N VAL A 107 -10.84 -13.90 7.39
CA VAL A 107 -10.60 -15.34 7.64
C VAL A 107 -10.20 -16.05 6.34
N GLN A 108 -10.93 -15.82 5.27
CA GLN A 108 -10.64 -16.39 3.95
C GLN A 108 -9.28 -15.93 3.42
N LEU A 109 -8.92 -14.66 3.62
CA LEU A 109 -7.59 -14.16 3.26
C LEU A 109 -6.48 -14.91 4.00
N GLY A 110 -6.59 -15.05 5.32
CA GLY A 110 -5.61 -15.79 6.12
C GLY A 110 -5.44 -17.23 5.63
N GLN A 111 -6.56 -17.91 5.34
CA GLN A 111 -6.56 -19.29 4.83
C GLN A 111 -5.99 -19.39 3.41
N LEU A 112 -6.36 -18.46 2.52
CA LEU A 112 -5.92 -18.45 1.13
C LEU A 112 -4.41 -18.23 1.00
N PHE A 113 -3.87 -17.35 1.84
CA PHE A 113 -2.43 -17.02 1.87
C PHE A 113 -1.64 -17.88 2.86
N GLN A 114 -2.28 -18.79 3.59
CA GLN A 114 -1.66 -19.68 4.59
C GLN A 114 -0.77 -18.88 5.58
N SER A 115 -1.23 -17.70 5.93
CA SER A 115 -0.48 -16.78 6.79
C SER A 115 -0.87 -16.93 8.24
N THR A 116 0.11 -16.90 9.15
CA THR A 116 -0.10 -16.77 10.59
C THR A 116 -0.31 -15.31 11.02
N ALA A 117 0.11 -14.36 10.18
CA ALA A 117 -0.15 -12.94 10.40
C ALA A 117 -1.53 -12.55 9.86
N THR A 118 -2.10 -11.50 10.41
CA THR A 118 -3.38 -10.96 9.98
C THR A 118 -3.23 -10.22 8.65
N ILE A 119 -3.68 -10.84 7.56
CA ILE A 119 -3.71 -10.20 6.24
C ILE A 119 -4.98 -9.35 6.12
N LYS A 120 -4.86 -8.16 5.54
CA LYS A 120 -5.99 -7.24 5.36
C LYS A 120 -6.08 -6.72 3.93
N TRP A 121 -7.31 -6.46 3.50
CA TRP A 121 -7.55 -5.65 2.34
C TRP A 121 -7.18 -4.19 2.61
N LEU A 122 -6.49 -3.55 1.67
CA LEU A 122 -6.35 -2.10 1.68
C LEU A 122 -7.70 -1.42 1.39
N ALA A 123 -7.79 -0.16 1.84
CA ALA A 123 -8.98 0.66 1.68
C ALA A 123 -9.52 0.64 0.25
N GLY A 124 -10.83 0.47 0.11
CA GLY A 124 -11.50 0.33 -1.19
C GLY A 124 -11.41 1.55 -2.10
N GLU A 125 -10.94 2.67 -1.59
CA GLU A 125 -10.65 3.88 -2.35
C GLU A 125 -9.39 3.76 -3.22
N ILE A 126 -8.47 2.85 -2.86
CA ILE A 126 -7.22 2.64 -3.59
C ILE A 126 -7.51 1.81 -4.84
N THR A 127 -7.71 2.51 -5.96
CA THR A 127 -8.07 1.90 -7.25
C THR A 127 -7.27 2.53 -8.39
N GLN A 128 -7.28 1.86 -9.56
CA GLN A 128 -6.64 2.39 -10.77
C GLN A 128 -7.26 3.72 -11.22
N ASP A 129 -8.57 3.92 -10.97
CA ASP A 129 -9.28 5.09 -11.47
C ASP A 129 -9.20 6.29 -10.50
N ARG A 130 -9.10 6.05 -9.20
CA ARG A 130 -9.12 7.11 -8.19
C ARG A 130 -7.73 7.53 -7.73
N THR A 131 -6.83 6.56 -7.50
CA THR A 131 -5.51 6.78 -6.91
C THR A 131 -4.44 6.00 -7.69
N PRO A 132 -4.29 6.24 -9.03
CA PRO A 132 -3.41 5.44 -9.88
C PRO A 132 -1.95 5.43 -9.42
N ASP A 133 -1.43 6.60 -9.01
CA ASP A 133 -0.03 6.74 -8.58
C ASP A 133 0.21 5.99 -7.26
N LEU A 134 -0.67 6.17 -6.27
CA LEU A 134 -0.57 5.45 -5.00
C LEU A 134 -0.68 3.94 -5.20
N ARG A 135 -1.65 3.49 -6.03
CA ARG A 135 -1.79 2.06 -6.33
C ARG A 135 -0.54 1.50 -7.00
N SER A 136 0.02 2.21 -7.98
CA SER A 136 1.25 1.81 -8.65
C SER A 136 2.41 1.71 -7.66
N TYR A 137 2.58 2.71 -6.82
CA TYR A 137 3.61 2.75 -5.77
C TYR A 137 3.49 1.56 -4.79
N LEU A 138 2.28 1.26 -4.32
CA LEU A 138 2.03 0.13 -3.42
C LEU A 138 2.46 -1.21 -4.06
N ILE A 139 2.20 -1.39 -5.35
CA ILE A 139 2.55 -2.63 -6.07
C ILE A 139 4.04 -2.69 -6.40
N SER A 140 4.62 -1.60 -6.97
CA SER A 140 5.99 -1.62 -7.49
C SER A 140 7.05 -1.41 -6.42
N GLU A 141 6.78 -0.55 -5.42
CA GLU A 141 7.75 -0.15 -4.43
C GLU A 141 7.60 -0.86 -3.08
N LEU A 142 6.36 -1.21 -2.70
CA LEU A 142 6.07 -1.85 -1.42
C LEU A 142 5.74 -3.35 -1.56
N ASP A 143 5.80 -3.92 -2.77
CA ASP A 143 5.49 -5.32 -3.06
C ASP A 143 4.09 -5.76 -2.58
N VAL A 144 3.13 -4.84 -2.52
CA VAL A 144 1.75 -5.17 -2.16
C VAL A 144 1.11 -5.95 -3.28
N GLU A 145 0.73 -7.19 -2.98
CA GLU A 145 0.12 -8.08 -3.99
C GLU A 145 -1.31 -7.66 -4.31
N GLU A 146 -1.60 -7.54 -5.62
CA GLU A 146 -2.97 -7.40 -6.11
C GLU A 146 -3.59 -8.78 -6.35
N VAL A 147 -4.67 -9.07 -5.65
CA VAL A 147 -5.46 -10.29 -5.85
C VAL A 147 -6.41 -10.06 -7.03
N THR A 148 -6.23 -10.85 -8.07
CA THR A 148 -7.06 -10.86 -9.27
C THR A 148 -7.92 -12.12 -9.31
N PRO A 149 -8.98 -12.19 -10.14
CA PRO A 149 -9.76 -13.43 -10.34
C PRO A 149 -8.88 -14.62 -10.71
N ASP A 150 -7.94 -14.45 -11.62
CA ASP A 150 -6.98 -15.49 -12.01
C ASP A 150 -6.02 -15.87 -10.86
N GLY A 151 -5.58 -14.88 -10.09
CA GLY A 151 -4.74 -15.08 -8.90
C GLY A 151 -5.48 -15.89 -7.83
N LEU A 152 -6.76 -15.60 -7.61
CA LEU A 152 -7.64 -16.38 -6.75
C LEU A 152 -7.79 -17.82 -7.25
N ALA A 153 -8.12 -18.02 -8.53
CA ALA A 153 -8.32 -19.35 -9.11
C ALA A 153 -7.07 -20.25 -8.95
N ARG A 154 -5.86 -19.67 -9.07
CA ARG A 154 -4.60 -20.43 -8.87
C ARG A 154 -4.32 -20.77 -7.41
N ARG A 155 -4.86 -20.03 -6.46
CA ARG A 155 -4.62 -20.23 -5.01
C ARG A 155 -5.68 -21.10 -4.34
N ILE A 156 -6.88 -21.19 -4.92
CA ILE A 156 -7.92 -22.07 -4.40
C ILE A 156 -7.42 -23.50 -4.41
N SER A 157 -7.40 -24.13 -3.25
CA SER A 157 -7.00 -25.51 -3.05
C SER A 157 -8.13 -26.29 -2.38
N HIS A 158 -8.05 -27.62 -2.43
CA HIS A 158 -9.00 -28.49 -1.73
C HIS A 158 -9.02 -28.16 -0.22
N SER A 159 -7.85 -27.92 0.39
CA SER A 159 -7.76 -27.57 1.81
C SER A 159 -8.43 -26.23 2.13
N PHE A 160 -8.33 -25.24 1.24
CA PHE A 160 -9.04 -23.99 1.38
C PHE A 160 -10.57 -24.19 1.29
N LEU A 161 -11.03 -24.90 0.27
CA LEU A 161 -12.47 -25.12 0.06
C LEU A 161 -13.11 -25.94 1.19
N SER A 162 -12.42 -26.96 1.71
CA SER A 162 -12.99 -27.87 2.72
C SER A 162 -13.33 -27.23 4.06
N VAL A 163 -12.83 -26.01 4.31
CA VAL A 163 -13.06 -25.28 5.57
C VAL A 163 -14.02 -24.10 5.40
N GLN A 164 -14.54 -23.86 4.18
CA GLN A 164 -15.49 -22.77 3.94
C GLN A 164 -16.91 -23.18 4.35
N PRO A 165 -17.69 -22.25 4.91
CA PRO A 165 -19.11 -22.51 5.21
C PRO A 165 -19.96 -22.55 3.93
N ASP A 166 -21.14 -23.16 4.00
CA ASP A 166 -22.05 -23.34 2.85
C ASP A 166 -22.46 -21.97 2.26
N GLU A 167 -22.68 -20.97 3.08
CA GLU A 167 -23.03 -19.60 2.65
C GLU A 167 -21.94 -19.00 1.77
N TRP A 168 -20.67 -19.26 2.08
CA TRP A 168 -19.55 -18.78 1.26
C TRP A 168 -19.61 -19.36 -0.16
N PHE A 169 -20.01 -20.62 -0.33
CA PHE A 169 -20.15 -21.22 -1.66
C PHE A 169 -21.24 -20.56 -2.49
N VAL A 170 -22.33 -20.12 -1.86
CA VAL A 170 -23.38 -19.36 -2.55
C VAL A 170 -22.82 -18.06 -3.12
N ASP A 171 -22.08 -17.31 -2.29
CA ASP A 171 -21.42 -16.07 -2.71
C ASP A 171 -20.34 -16.33 -3.79
N PHE A 172 -19.59 -17.41 -3.66
CA PHE A 172 -18.57 -17.81 -4.62
C PHE A 172 -19.16 -18.14 -6.00
N TYR A 173 -20.25 -18.90 -6.05
CA TYR A 173 -20.94 -19.16 -7.32
C TYR A 173 -21.56 -17.89 -7.90
N GLY A 174 -22.12 -17.01 -7.07
CA GLY A 174 -22.57 -15.69 -7.49
C GLY A 174 -21.44 -14.85 -8.12
N TYR A 175 -20.29 -14.86 -7.48
CA TYR A 175 -19.09 -14.21 -7.99
C TYR A 175 -18.65 -14.79 -9.35
N LEU A 176 -18.57 -16.13 -9.48
CA LEU A 176 -18.18 -16.78 -10.75
C LEU A 176 -19.15 -16.45 -11.88
N SER A 177 -20.47 -16.46 -11.63
CA SER A 177 -21.46 -16.10 -12.64
C SER A 177 -21.30 -14.67 -13.13
N GLY A 178 -20.84 -13.76 -12.28
CA GLY A 178 -20.53 -12.37 -12.65
C GLY A 178 -19.28 -12.22 -13.52
N GLN A 179 -18.35 -13.18 -13.46
CA GLN A 179 -17.13 -13.15 -14.28
C GLN A 179 -17.35 -13.67 -15.72
N GLU A 180 -18.32 -14.51 -15.96
CA GLU A 180 -18.63 -15.04 -17.30
C GLU A 180 -19.31 -13.98 -18.22
N ALA A 181 -19.75 -12.85 -17.66
CA ALA A 181 -20.44 -11.79 -18.39
C ALA A 181 -19.50 -10.70 -18.93
N LEU A 182 -18.17 -10.85 -18.82
CA LEU A 182 -17.13 -9.96 -19.36
C LEU A 182 -16.39 -10.62 -20.53
#